data_ed87866b95787eb5b17d50682bc0db20
#
_entry.id   ed87866b95787eb5b17d50682bc0db20
#
_cell.length_a   1.000
_cell.length_b   1.000
_cell.length_c   1.000
_cell.angle_alpha   90.00
_cell.angle_beta   90.00
_cell.angle_gamma   90.00
#
_symmetry.space_group_name_H-M   'P 1'
#
loop_
_entity.id
_entity.type
_entity.pdbx_description
1 polymer ?
#
loop_
_entity_poly.entity_id
_entity_poly.type
_entity_poly.pdbx_seq_one_letter_code
_entity_poly.pdbx_strand_id
1 'polypeptide(L)'
;MKSPDVSLIVNTFQKPRHLALVLASIAIQTGVDGRFELVVADDGSDDVTRRLVTDFARGVPFPVTFTTEPHEGFRLARVRNRGAALAGGDTLLFLDGDSVLPPDHVATHLAARRPGWARIGDVVRLPESVSRDLVPDGLAAIDLQRLAPRSEWQRLRRRHRKSLLQNLLRHPSKPRLAGGNFAVWRHDYLRVNGSDERFRGWGQEDDDLGLRLRGAGIRLASILDRTCTYHVWHPSDPSATPRWRDGVNVPYFLRRGRLTRCRRGLLPRGRNDILWGLPADRTTALSALLAACLVDAPGAEIDQPCEIDVVVWPGKDRFRRRAECRLLLVEEGAREECPSTIRRRADRIESLAGDDENGLLALLEEVG
;
A
#
# COMPACT_ATOMS: atom_id res chain seq x y z
N MET A 1 3.45 -29.39 6.75
CA MET A 1 3.92 -28.97 5.42
C MET A 1 4.88 -27.81 5.60
N LYS A 2 5.90 -27.68 4.75
CA LYS A 2 6.81 -26.54 4.79
C LYS A 2 6.03 -25.29 4.35
N SER A 3 6.22 -24.14 5.03
CA SER A 3 5.60 -22.87 4.62
C SER A 3 6.00 -22.51 3.19
N PRO A 4 5.10 -21.94 2.38
CA PRO A 4 5.47 -21.50 1.04
C PRO A 4 6.50 -20.38 1.08
N ASP A 5 7.33 -20.28 0.05
CA ASP A 5 8.30 -19.18 -0.06
C ASP A 5 7.64 -17.87 -0.52
N VAL A 6 6.54 -17.97 -1.27
CA VAL A 6 5.78 -16.83 -1.77
C VAL A 6 4.28 -17.09 -1.75
N SER A 7 3.53 -16.08 -1.35
CA SER A 7 2.08 -16.01 -1.55
C SER A 7 1.77 -15.07 -2.71
N LEU A 8 1.14 -15.61 -3.76
CA LEU A 8 0.55 -14.79 -4.81
C LEU A 8 -0.79 -14.26 -4.31
N ILE A 9 -0.93 -12.95 -4.22
CA ILE A 9 -2.16 -12.29 -3.80
C ILE A 9 -2.77 -11.63 -5.02
N VAL A 10 -3.84 -12.22 -5.54
CA VAL A 10 -4.56 -11.73 -6.72
C VAL A 10 -5.83 -11.04 -6.26
N ASN A 11 -5.92 -9.73 -6.47
CA ASN A 11 -7.13 -8.96 -6.19
C ASN A 11 -8.06 -8.96 -7.39
N THR A 12 -9.35 -9.16 -7.18
CA THR A 12 -10.35 -9.22 -8.25
C THR A 12 -11.68 -8.56 -7.84
N PHE A 13 -12.43 -8.09 -8.84
CA PHE A 13 -13.80 -7.64 -8.73
C PHE A 13 -14.51 -7.72 -10.07
N GLN A 14 -15.65 -8.46 -10.14
CA GLN A 14 -16.60 -8.54 -11.28
C GLN A 14 -15.96 -8.78 -12.68
N LYS A 15 -14.81 -9.48 -12.74
CA LYS A 15 -14.08 -9.76 -13.98
C LYS A 15 -13.75 -11.25 -14.12
N PRO A 16 -14.73 -12.19 -14.09
CA PRO A 16 -14.45 -13.63 -14.09
C PRO A 16 -13.65 -14.09 -15.32
N ARG A 17 -13.89 -13.51 -16.51
CA ARG A 17 -13.13 -13.83 -17.73
C ARG A 17 -11.64 -13.45 -17.59
N HIS A 18 -11.34 -12.28 -17.05
CA HIS A 18 -9.96 -11.84 -16.85
C HIS A 18 -9.27 -12.70 -15.80
N LEU A 19 -9.96 -12.95 -14.68
CA LEU A 19 -9.47 -13.82 -13.64
C LEU A 19 -9.18 -15.24 -14.14
N ALA A 20 -10.02 -15.80 -15.02
CA ALA A 20 -9.77 -17.11 -15.62
C ALA A 20 -8.44 -17.16 -16.41
N LEU A 21 -8.10 -16.10 -17.14
CA LEU A 21 -6.82 -15.99 -17.85
C LEU A 21 -5.64 -15.88 -16.86
N VAL A 22 -5.79 -15.12 -15.79
CA VAL A 22 -4.76 -15.00 -14.74
C VAL A 22 -4.55 -16.34 -14.07
N LEU A 23 -5.62 -17.04 -13.66
CA LEU A 23 -5.55 -18.36 -13.05
C LEU A 23 -4.87 -19.38 -13.98
N ALA A 24 -5.23 -19.41 -15.27
CA ALA A 24 -4.58 -20.27 -16.26
C ALA A 24 -3.07 -19.98 -16.34
N SER A 25 -2.66 -18.71 -16.30
CA SER A 25 -1.23 -18.34 -16.31
C SER A 25 -0.50 -18.72 -15.02
N ILE A 26 -1.21 -18.75 -13.88
CA ILE A 26 -0.65 -19.23 -12.60
C ILE A 26 -0.50 -20.75 -12.60
N ALA A 27 -1.41 -21.49 -13.21
CA ALA A 27 -1.34 -22.96 -13.29
C ALA A 27 -0.09 -23.46 -14.03
N ILE A 28 0.42 -22.67 -14.99
CA ILE A 28 1.59 -23.02 -15.81
C ILE A 28 2.92 -22.42 -15.32
N GLN A 29 2.97 -21.91 -14.10
CA GLN A 29 4.22 -21.38 -13.54
C GLN A 29 5.27 -22.48 -13.39
N THR A 30 6.50 -22.18 -13.82
CA THR A 30 7.64 -23.09 -13.80
C THR A 30 8.73 -22.64 -12.83
N GLY A 31 9.62 -23.56 -12.41
CA GLY A 31 10.77 -23.24 -11.55
C GLY A 31 10.39 -22.88 -10.10
N VAL A 32 9.19 -23.24 -9.66
CA VAL A 32 8.68 -22.94 -8.31
C VAL A 32 8.35 -24.19 -7.47
N ASP A 33 8.20 -25.37 -8.08
CA ASP A 33 8.08 -26.70 -7.46
C ASP A 33 7.25 -26.74 -6.17
N GLY A 34 6.02 -26.20 -6.21
CA GLY A 34 5.13 -26.15 -5.04
C GLY A 34 5.55 -25.18 -3.93
N ARG A 35 6.51 -24.29 -4.18
CA ARG A 35 7.02 -23.31 -3.20
C ARG A 35 6.15 -22.05 -3.10
N PHE A 36 4.96 -22.07 -3.68
CA PHE A 36 4.02 -20.96 -3.61
C PHE A 36 2.60 -21.40 -3.28
N GLU A 37 1.82 -20.47 -2.81
CA GLU A 37 0.38 -20.56 -2.66
C GLU A 37 -0.30 -19.40 -3.40
N LEU A 38 -1.59 -19.57 -3.70
CA LEU A 38 -2.44 -18.53 -4.28
C LEU A 38 -3.50 -18.08 -3.26
N VAL A 39 -3.59 -16.78 -3.06
CA VAL A 39 -4.69 -16.14 -2.33
C VAL A 39 -5.44 -15.25 -3.30
N VAL A 40 -6.67 -15.60 -3.64
CA VAL A 40 -7.57 -14.75 -4.42
C VAL A 40 -8.39 -13.90 -3.46
N ALA A 41 -8.14 -12.61 -3.46
CA ALA A 41 -8.83 -11.62 -2.63
C ALA A 41 -9.85 -10.88 -3.49
N ASP A 42 -11.13 -11.14 -3.23
CA ASP A 42 -12.25 -10.65 -4.02
C ASP A 42 -12.98 -9.49 -3.31
N ASP A 43 -13.33 -8.45 -4.03
CA ASP A 43 -14.03 -7.26 -3.52
C ASP A 43 -15.56 -7.38 -3.62
N GLY A 44 -16.11 -8.57 -3.37
CA GLY A 44 -17.57 -8.80 -3.38
C GLY A 44 -18.15 -9.04 -4.77
N SER A 45 -17.48 -9.84 -5.58
CA SER A 45 -18.03 -10.32 -6.85
C SER A 45 -19.18 -11.31 -6.65
N ASP A 46 -19.87 -11.59 -7.73
CA ASP A 46 -20.92 -12.59 -7.78
C ASP A 46 -20.41 -14.05 -7.61
N ASP A 47 -21.36 -15.00 -7.53
CA ASP A 47 -21.07 -16.42 -7.36
C ASP A 47 -20.29 -17.06 -8.53
N VAL A 48 -20.26 -16.43 -9.71
CA VAL A 48 -19.48 -16.92 -10.85
C VAL A 48 -18.00 -16.89 -10.54
N THR A 49 -17.54 -15.80 -9.93
CA THR A 49 -16.13 -15.65 -9.50
C THR A 49 -15.76 -16.70 -8.45
N ARG A 50 -16.61 -16.91 -7.44
CA ARG A 50 -16.38 -17.93 -6.39
C ARG A 50 -16.27 -19.33 -6.99
N ARG A 51 -17.23 -19.71 -7.87
CA ARG A 51 -17.22 -21.03 -8.55
C ARG A 51 -15.95 -21.20 -9.38
N LEU A 52 -15.57 -20.21 -10.17
CA LEU A 52 -14.35 -20.24 -10.97
C LEU A 52 -13.12 -20.56 -10.13
N VAL A 53 -12.93 -19.87 -8.98
CA VAL A 53 -11.77 -20.10 -8.10
C VAL A 53 -11.85 -21.47 -7.43
N THR A 54 -13.06 -21.91 -7.03
CA THR A 54 -13.25 -23.22 -6.39
C THR A 54 -12.93 -24.36 -7.35
N ASP A 55 -13.36 -24.27 -8.60
CA ASP A 55 -13.08 -25.28 -9.62
C ASP A 55 -11.60 -25.29 -10.01
N PHE A 56 -10.99 -24.13 -10.14
CA PHE A 56 -9.55 -24.00 -10.35
C PHE A 56 -8.75 -24.67 -9.23
N ALA A 57 -9.11 -24.46 -7.96
CA ALA A 57 -8.41 -25.01 -6.81
C ALA A 57 -8.38 -26.55 -6.80
N ARG A 58 -9.37 -27.22 -7.38
CA ARG A 58 -9.42 -28.69 -7.51
C ARG A 58 -8.45 -29.24 -8.56
N GLY A 59 -8.07 -28.40 -9.53
CA GLY A 59 -7.24 -28.81 -10.67
C GLY A 59 -5.75 -28.51 -10.54
N VAL A 60 -5.28 -27.88 -9.42
CA VAL A 60 -3.89 -27.46 -9.26
C VAL A 60 -3.23 -28.11 -8.05
N PRO A 61 -1.88 -28.36 -8.09
CA PRO A 61 -1.17 -29.07 -7.03
C PRO A 61 -0.68 -28.16 -5.88
N PHE A 62 -1.05 -26.89 -5.84
CA PHE A 62 -0.66 -25.92 -4.82
C PHE A 62 -1.88 -25.39 -4.06
N PRO A 63 -1.68 -24.87 -2.83
CA PRO A 63 -2.78 -24.33 -2.04
C PRO A 63 -3.42 -23.12 -2.71
N VAL A 64 -4.75 -23.07 -2.71
CA VAL A 64 -5.56 -21.93 -3.17
C VAL A 64 -6.53 -21.52 -2.08
N THR A 65 -6.47 -20.27 -1.67
CA THR A 65 -7.40 -19.66 -0.72
C THR A 65 -8.22 -18.60 -1.43
N PHE A 66 -9.53 -18.61 -1.21
CA PHE A 66 -10.45 -17.56 -1.68
C PHE A 66 -11.01 -16.80 -0.50
N THR A 67 -11.00 -15.47 -0.57
CA THR A 67 -11.61 -14.61 0.43
C THR A 67 -12.39 -13.50 -0.25
N THR A 68 -13.56 -13.19 0.27
CA THR A 68 -14.45 -12.12 -0.22
C THR A 68 -15.15 -11.43 0.94
N GLU A 69 -15.65 -10.23 0.71
CA GLU A 69 -16.53 -9.48 1.61
C GLU A 69 -17.50 -8.66 0.77
N PRO A 70 -18.60 -8.14 1.35
CA PRO A 70 -19.52 -7.30 0.60
C PRO A 70 -18.83 -6.10 -0.01
N HIS A 71 -19.16 -5.81 -1.28
CA HIS A 71 -18.62 -4.65 -2.00
C HIS A 71 -19.16 -3.33 -1.39
N GLU A 72 -18.26 -2.45 -1.03
CA GLU A 72 -18.60 -1.13 -0.50
C GLU A 72 -17.82 -0.03 -1.23
N GLY A 73 -17.83 -0.09 -2.56
CA GLY A 73 -17.04 0.76 -3.43
C GLY A 73 -15.60 0.26 -3.62
N PHE A 74 -14.82 0.94 -4.43
CA PHE A 74 -13.44 0.54 -4.73
C PHE A 74 -12.52 0.67 -3.51
N ARG A 75 -12.09 -0.46 -2.93
CA ARG A 75 -11.29 -0.54 -1.69
C ARG A 75 -10.07 -1.45 -1.84
N LEU A 76 -9.26 -1.22 -2.86
CA LEU A 76 -8.12 -2.07 -3.19
C LEU A 76 -7.14 -2.28 -2.01
N ALA A 77 -6.88 -1.24 -1.20
CA ALA A 77 -6.04 -1.34 -0.02
C ALA A 77 -6.54 -2.42 0.96
N ARG A 78 -7.85 -2.44 1.22
CA ARG A 78 -8.50 -3.41 2.11
C ARG A 78 -8.48 -4.83 1.54
N VAL A 79 -8.75 -4.97 0.26
CA VAL A 79 -8.70 -6.27 -0.45
C VAL A 79 -7.30 -6.87 -0.35
N ARG A 80 -6.25 -6.07 -0.59
CA ARG A 80 -4.86 -6.51 -0.48
C ARG A 80 -4.48 -6.89 0.96
N ASN A 81 -4.89 -6.10 1.94
CA ASN A 81 -4.66 -6.41 3.36
C ASN A 81 -5.30 -7.74 3.76
N ARG A 82 -6.55 -7.97 3.35
CA ARG A 82 -7.25 -9.23 3.62
C ARG A 82 -6.53 -10.42 2.98
N GLY A 83 -6.08 -10.29 1.73
CA GLY A 83 -5.24 -11.31 1.10
C GLY A 83 -3.93 -11.56 1.84
N ALA A 84 -3.25 -10.48 2.25
CA ALA A 84 -2.00 -10.57 2.99
C ALA A 84 -2.15 -11.18 4.39
N ALA A 85 -3.29 -10.98 5.05
CA ALA A 85 -3.59 -11.57 6.35
C ALA A 85 -3.71 -13.10 6.30
N LEU A 86 -4.14 -13.65 5.17
CA LEU A 86 -4.27 -15.10 4.93
C LEU A 86 -3.00 -15.74 4.36
N ALA A 87 -2.04 -14.93 3.94
CA ALA A 87 -0.81 -15.38 3.30
C ALA A 87 0.17 -15.98 4.30
N GLY A 88 0.67 -17.19 4.01
CA GLY A 88 1.68 -17.91 4.82
C GLY A 88 3.10 -17.75 4.30
N GLY A 89 3.32 -17.24 3.08
CA GLY A 89 4.63 -17.12 2.45
C GLY A 89 5.48 -15.99 3.01
N ASP A 90 6.80 -16.17 3.00
CA ASP A 90 7.75 -15.15 3.43
C ASP A 90 7.75 -13.90 2.51
N THR A 91 7.36 -14.09 1.26
CA THR A 91 7.24 -13.02 0.26
C THR A 91 5.79 -12.92 -0.17
N LEU A 92 5.26 -11.69 -0.21
CA LEU A 92 3.96 -11.38 -0.79
C LEU A 92 4.18 -10.83 -2.20
N LEU A 93 3.60 -11.47 -3.22
CA LEU A 93 3.57 -11.00 -4.60
C LEU A 93 2.15 -10.58 -4.94
N PHE A 94 1.91 -9.27 -5.02
CA PHE A 94 0.61 -8.68 -5.34
C PHE A 94 0.44 -8.55 -6.85
N LEU A 95 -0.73 -8.97 -7.33
CA LEU A 95 -1.10 -9.00 -8.74
C LEU A 95 -2.55 -8.55 -8.92
N ASP A 96 -2.82 -7.82 -9.99
CA ASP A 96 -4.19 -7.50 -10.37
C ASP A 96 -4.83 -8.67 -11.13
N GLY A 97 -6.13 -8.91 -10.90
CA GLY A 97 -6.90 -10.02 -11.47
C GLY A 97 -7.17 -9.92 -12.98
N ASP A 98 -6.49 -9.01 -13.67
CA ASP A 98 -6.47 -8.81 -15.11
C ASP A 98 -5.06 -8.81 -15.70
N SER A 99 -4.08 -9.31 -14.95
CA SER A 99 -2.65 -9.32 -15.29
C SER A 99 -2.14 -10.75 -15.48
N VAL A 100 -2.06 -11.21 -16.73
CA VAL A 100 -1.55 -12.53 -17.12
C VAL A 100 -0.03 -12.59 -16.91
N LEU A 101 0.46 -13.68 -16.34
CA LEU A 101 1.86 -13.88 -15.99
C LEU A 101 2.64 -14.63 -17.09
N PRO A 102 3.92 -14.26 -17.34
CA PRO A 102 4.86 -15.17 -18.03
C PRO A 102 5.07 -16.45 -17.22
N PRO A 103 5.45 -17.58 -17.86
CA PRO A 103 5.60 -18.87 -17.16
C PRO A 103 6.65 -18.90 -16.03
N ASP A 104 7.66 -18.03 -16.07
CA ASP A 104 8.74 -17.93 -15.10
C ASP A 104 8.60 -16.75 -14.11
N HIS A 105 7.44 -16.09 -14.10
CA HIS A 105 7.23 -14.85 -13.35
C HIS A 105 7.49 -15.01 -11.85
N VAL A 106 6.90 -16.03 -11.25
CA VAL A 106 7.04 -16.31 -9.81
C VAL A 106 8.48 -16.69 -9.46
N ALA A 107 9.09 -17.56 -10.25
CA ALA A 107 10.50 -17.95 -10.08
C ALA A 107 11.44 -16.76 -10.18
N THR A 108 11.19 -15.86 -11.13
CA THR A 108 11.97 -14.62 -11.32
C THR A 108 11.86 -13.70 -10.11
N HIS A 109 10.67 -13.52 -9.54
CA HIS A 109 10.49 -12.75 -8.32
C HIS A 109 11.22 -13.40 -7.13
N LEU A 110 11.11 -14.72 -6.97
CA LEU A 110 11.81 -15.47 -5.92
C LEU A 110 13.33 -15.33 -6.02
N ALA A 111 13.89 -15.49 -7.23
CA ALA A 111 15.32 -15.34 -7.47
C ALA A 111 15.82 -13.90 -7.25
N ALA A 112 14.96 -12.92 -7.41
CA ALA A 112 15.29 -11.51 -7.21
C ALA A 112 15.12 -11.04 -5.76
N ARG A 113 14.68 -11.88 -4.82
CA ARG A 113 14.50 -11.52 -3.41
C ARG A 113 15.79 -10.99 -2.79
N ARG A 114 15.64 -9.94 -1.99
CA ARG A 114 16.76 -9.37 -1.22
C ARG A 114 16.20 -8.74 0.06
N PRO A 115 16.72 -9.05 1.25
CA PRO A 115 16.30 -8.40 2.49
C PRO A 115 16.41 -6.88 2.41
N GLY A 116 15.41 -6.17 2.92
CA GLY A 116 15.32 -4.71 2.86
C GLY A 116 14.98 -4.13 1.48
N TRP A 117 14.50 -4.97 0.54
CA TRP A 117 14.11 -4.54 -0.80
C TRP A 117 12.74 -5.09 -1.19
N ALA A 118 11.87 -4.21 -1.69
CA ALA A 118 10.67 -4.60 -2.43
C ALA A 118 10.96 -4.53 -3.94
N ARG A 119 10.38 -5.46 -4.71
CA ARG A 119 10.52 -5.55 -6.17
C ARG A 119 9.31 -4.94 -6.83
N ILE A 120 9.53 -3.97 -7.70
CA ILE A 120 8.50 -3.28 -8.45
C ILE A 120 8.50 -3.81 -9.87
N GLY A 121 7.41 -4.48 -10.23
CA GLY A 121 7.08 -4.80 -11.60
C GLY A 121 6.35 -3.64 -12.29
N ASP A 122 5.72 -3.96 -13.37
CA ASP A 122 4.75 -3.16 -14.12
C ASP A 122 4.07 -4.11 -15.11
N VAL A 123 3.12 -3.60 -15.87
CA VAL A 123 2.37 -4.36 -16.85
C VAL A 123 2.68 -3.90 -18.26
N VAL A 124 2.65 -4.81 -19.22
CA VAL A 124 2.52 -4.52 -20.65
C VAL A 124 1.03 -4.50 -20.98
N ARG A 125 0.52 -3.41 -21.52
CA ARG A 125 -0.89 -3.30 -21.89
C ARG A 125 -1.10 -3.98 -23.25
N LEU A 126 -1.96 -4.98 -23.26
CA LEU A 126 -2.35 -5.65 -24.49
C LEU A 126 -3.41 -4.81 -25.23
N PRO A 127 -3.40 -4.77 -26.58
CA PRO A 127 -4.47 -4.18 -27.36
C PRO A 127 -5.82 -4.86 -27.09
N GLU A 128 -6.92 -4.15 -27.26
CA GLU A 128 -8.27 -4.68 -27.10
C GLU A 128 -8.53 -5.88 -28.01
N SER A 129 -8.10 -5.83 -29.29
CA SER A 129 -8.24 -6.92 -30.24
C SER A 129 -7.56 -8.19 -29.75
N VAL A 130 -6.31 -8.10 -29.31
CA VAL A 130 -5.58 -9.25 -28.73
C VAL A 130 -6.29 -9.76 -27.47
N SER A 131 -6.70 -8.86 -26.59
CA SER A 131 -7.33 -9.22 -25.33
C SER A 131 -8.68 -9.95 -25.50
N ARG A 132 -9.44 -9.62 -26.55
CA ARG A 132 -10.72 -10.29 -26.84
C ARG A 132 -10.54 -11.74 -27.27
N ASP A 133 -9.46 -12.05 -27.98
CA ASP A 133 -9.20 -13.38 -28.53
C ASP A 133 -8.53 -14.33 -27.52
N LEU A 134 -8.04 -13.82 -26.38
CA LEU A 134 -7.43 -14.66 -25.35
C LEU A 134 -8.48 -15.54 -24.68
N VAL A 135 -8.16 -16.83 -24.59
CA VAL A 135 -8.92 -17.84 -23.84
C VAL A 135 -7.99 -18.59 -22.88
N PRO A 136 -8.47 -19.08 -21.72
CA PRO A 136 -7.65 -19.84 -20.79
C PRO A 136 -7.02 -21.08 -21.42
N ASP A 137 -7.82 -21.82 -22.16
CA ASP A 137 -7.36 -23.00 -22.88
C ASP A 137 -6.41 -22.59 -24.01
N GLY A 138 -5.20 -23.14 -24.00
CA GLY A 138 -4.18 -22.80 -25.01
C GLY A 138 -3.34 -21.55 -24.68
N LEU A 139 -3.57 -20.86 -23.56
CA LEU A 139 -2.80 -19.68 -23.18
C LEU A 139 -1.28 -19.96 -23.13
N ALA A 140 -0.90 -21.16 -22.74
CA ALA A 140 0.50 -21.61 -22.70
C ALA A 140 1.20 -21.60 -24.07
N ALA A 141 0.45 -21.74 -25.16
CA ALA A 141 0.98 -21.73 -26.53
C ALA A 141 1.08 -20.31 -27.14
N ILE A 142 0.56 -19.30 -26.46
CA ILE A 142 0.49 -17.92 -26.97
C ILE A 142 1.71 -17.13 -26.56
N ASP A 143 2.47 -16.62 -27.52
CA ASP A 143 3.58 -15.69 -27.27
C ASP A 143 3.05 -14.24 -27.09
N LEU A 144 2.60 -13.93 -25.87
CA LEU A 144 2.12 -12.59 -25.50
C LEU A 144 3.18 -11.50 -25.69
N GLN A 145 4.46 -11.86 -25.63
CA GLN A 145 5.55 -10.91 -25.86
C GLN A 145 5.55 -10.35 -27.28
N ARG A 146 5.24 -11.20 -28.27
CA ARG A 146 5.14 -10.80 -29.69
C ARG A 146 3.88 -10.00 -29.97
N LEU A 147 2.78 -10.29 -29.25
CA LEU A 147 1.49 -9.61 -29.46
C LEU A 147 1.45 -8.23 -28.80
N ALA A 148 2.35 -7.95 -27.87
CA ALA A 148 2.42 -6.69 -27.16
C ALA A 148 3.02 -5.57 -28.05
N PRO A 149 2.48 -4.33 -27.98
CA PRO A 149 2.98 -3.20 -28.75
C PRO A 149 4.43 -2.86 -28.43
N ARG A 150 5.23 -2.54 -29.44
CA ARG A 150 6.63 -2.11 -29.24
C ARG A 150 6.76 -0.87 -28.33
N SER A 151 5.79 0.02 -28.37
CA SER A 151 5.71 1.21 -27.51
C SER A 151 5.66 0.86 -26.02
N GLU A 152 4.95 -0.21 -25.64
CA GLU A 152 4.88 -0.68 -24.27
C GLU A 152 6.24 -1.18 -23.76
N TRP A 153 6.98 -1.94 -24.57
CA TRP A 153 8.35 -2.37 -24.26
C TRP A 153 9.30 -1.20 -24.11
N GLN A 154 9.19 -0.18 -24.96
CA GLN A 154 9.99 1.05 -24.85
C GLN A 154 9.63 1.81 -23.55
N ARG A 155 8.33 1.87 -23.20
CA ARG A 155 7.87 2.48 -21.94
C ARG A 155 8.49 1.78 -20.73
N LEU A 156 8.44 0.44 -20.68
CA LEU A 156 9.01 -0.34 -19.57
C LEU A 156 10.52 -0.18 -19.46
N ARG A 157 11.25 -0.22 -20.58
CA ARG A 157 12.72 0.01 -20.59
C ARG A 157 13.09 1.40 -20.07
N ARG A 158 12.35 2.45 -20.48
CA ARG A 158 12.54 3.82 -19.96
C ARG A 158 12.25 3.89 -18.46
N ARG A 159 11.17 3.25 -18.01
CA ARG A 159 10.79 3.18 -16.59
C ARG A 159 11.86 2.47 -15.76
N HIS A 160 12.37 1.35 -16.23
CA HIS A 160 13.45 0.61 -15.58
C HIS A 160 14.71 1.48 -15.42
N ARG A 161 15.21 2.06 -16.52
CA ARG A 161 16.41 2.93 -16.51
C ARG A 161 16.24 4.12 -15.55
N LYS A 162 15.05 4.75 -15.58
CA LYS A 162 14.73 5.85 -14.67
C LYS A 162 14.73 5.39 -13.20
N SER A 163 14.20 4.20 -12.92
CA SER A 163 14.22 3.60 -11.59
C SER A 163 15.64 3.36 -11.08
N LEU A 164 16.53 2.85 -11.93
CA LEU A 164 17.94 2.66 -11.57
C LEU A 164 18.61 3.99 -11.20
N LEU A 165 18.42 5.03 -12.03
CA LEU A 165 18.97 6.37 -11.76
C LEU A 165 18.42 6.96 -10.46
N GLN A 166 17.12 6.83 -10.21
CA GLN A 166 16.48 7.31 -8.99
C GLN A 166 17.01 6.60 -7.73
N ASN A 167 17.31 5.30 -7.83
CA ASN A 167 17.93 4.55 -6.74
C ASN A 167 19.40 4.94 -6.54
N LEU A 168 20.16 5.16 -7.62
CA LEU A 168 21.54 5.63 -7.55
C LEU A 168 21.63 7.00 -6.86
N LEU A 169 20.74 7.92 -7.24
CA LEU A 169 20.64 9.26 -6.65
C LEU A 169 19.93 9.29 -5.28
N ARG A 170 19.53 8.14 -4.75
CA ARG A 170 18.79 8.02 -3.47
C ARG A 170 17.58 8.95 -3.39
N HIS A 171 16.81 9.06 -4.50
CA HIS A 171 15.67 9.95 -4.55
C HIS A 171 14.66 9.63 -3.42
N PRO A 172 14.19 10.61 -2.64
CA PRO A 172 13.42 10.36 -1.40
C PRO A 172 12.07 9.69 -1.64
N SER A 173 11.40 9.92 -2.77
CA SER A 173 10.06 9.43 -3.06
C SER A 173 9.96 8.58 -4.33
N LYS A 174 11.07 8.22 -4.97
CA LYS A 174 11.07 7.44 -6.23
C LYS A 174 12.13 6.34 -6.21
N PRO A 175 11.95 5.27 -6.99
CA PRO A 175 10.83 4.97 -7.90
C PRO A 175 9.51 4.80 -7.14
N ARG A 176 8.38 5.02 -7.82
CA ARG A 176 7.05 4.77 -7.26
C ARG A 176 6.72 3.29 -7.31
N LEU A 177 5.95 2.81 -6.34
CA LEU A 177 5.34 1.49 -6.40
C LEU A 177 4.33 1.43 -7.55
N ALA A 178 4.26 0.31 -8.25
CA ALA A 178 3.22 0.02 -9.23
C ALA A 178 2.36 -1.12 -8.67
N GLY A 179 1.10 -0.85 -8.41
CA GLY A 179 0.25 -1.72 -7.63
C GLY A 179 -0.11 -3.05 -8.29
N GLY A 180 -0.19 -3.07 -9.60
CA GLY A 180 -0.60 -4.27 -10.34
C GLY A 180 0.44 -5.40 -10.41
N ASN A 181 1.67 -5.16 -9.94
CA ASN A 181 2.73 -6.17 -9.94
C ASN A 181 3.89 -5.74 -9.03
N PHE A 182 3.92 -6.20 -7.79
CA PHE A 182 5.05 -5.95 -6.89
C PHE A 182 5.22 -7.05 -5.85
N ALA A 183 6.44 -7.27 -5.41
CA ALA A 183 6.76 -8.22 -4.35
C ALA A 183 7.45 -7.51 -3.18
N VAL A 184 7.06 -7.89 -1.97
CA VAL A 184 7.61 -7.38 -0.72
C VAL A 184 7.77 -8.52 0.27
N TRP A 185 8.74 -8.46 1.17
CA TRP A 185 8.82 -9.39 2.27
C TRP A 185 7.60 -9.23 3.20
N ARG A 186 7.01 -10.35 3.60
CA ARG A 186 5.84 -10.34 4.48
C ARG A 186 6.07 -9.53 5.74
N HIS A 187 7.22 -9.71 6.41
CA HIS A 187 7.56 -8.94 7.62
C HIS A 187 7.67 -7.43 7.36
N ASP A 188 8.15 -7.00 6.17
CA ASP A 188 8.22 -5.58 5.80
C ASP A 188 6.83 -4.98 5.56
N TYR A 189 5.93 -5.75 4.94
CA TYR A 189 4.52 -5.34 4.76
C TYR A 189 3.80 -5.22 6.11
N LEU A 190 3.99 -6.18 7.01
CA LEU A 190 3.44 -6.16 8.38
C LEU A 190 4.00 -4.98 9.19
N ARG A 191 5.30 -4.68 9.05
CA ARG A 191 5.97 -3.59 9.74
C ARG A 191 5.35 -2.23 9.44
N VAL A 192 4.90 -1.98 8.22
CA VAL A 192 4.20 -0.74 7.84
C VAL A 192 2.69 -0.81 8.06
N ASN A 193 2.19 -1.90 8.64
CA ASN A 193 0.77 -2.18 8.85
C ASN A 193 -0.02 -2.33 7.55
N GLY A 194 0.61 -2.86 6.48
CA GLY A 194 -0.03 -3.09 5.20
C GLY A 194 -0.35 -1.82 4.42
N SER A 195 -1.36 -1.90 3.57
CA SER A 195 -1.91 -0.77 2.80
C SER A 195 -2.84 0.07 3.68
N ASP A 196 -2.86 1.39 3.51
CA ASP A 196 -3.73 2.28 4.30
C ASP A 196 -5.17 2.25 3.74
N GLU A 197 -6.11 1.69 4.50
CA GLU A 197 -7.51 1.50 4.11
C GLU A 197 -8.35 2.78 4.10
N ARG A 198 -7.75 3.93 4.45
CA ARG A 198 -8.38 5.23 4.24
C ARG A 198 -8.43 5.65 2.78
N PHE A 199 -7.60 5.04 1.92
CA PHE A 199 -7.70 5.22 0.48
C PHE A 199 -8.94 4.50 -0.04
N ARG A 200 -9.87 5.27 -0.62
CA ARG A 200 -11.11 4.79 -1.21
C ARG A 200 -11.24 5.35 -2.63
N GLY A 201 -11.75 4.55 -3.57
CA GLY A 201 -11.67 4.90 -4.98
C GLY A 201 -10.28 4.65 -5.56
N TRP A 202 -10.11 4.93 -6.83
CA TRP A 202 -8.89 4.62 -7.57
C TRP A 202 -7.75 5.58 -7.27
N GLY A 203 -6.58 5.03 -6.97
CA GLY A 203 -5.29 5.73 -7.05
C GLY A 203 -4.70 6.19 -5.70
N GLN A 204 -3.40 6.40 -5.71
CA GLN A 204 -2.49 6.88 -4.67
C GLN A 204 -2.21 5.90 -3.51
N GLU A 205 -2.99 4.84 -3.30
CA GLU A 205 -2.77 3.83 -2.26
C GLU A 205 -1.40 3.14 -2.42
N ASP A 206 -0.99 2.86 -3.66
CA ASP A 206 0.30 2.25 -3.99
C ASP A 206 1.47 3.21 -3.74
N ASP A 207 1.31 4.45 -4.18
CA ASP A 207 2.31 5.50 -3.95
C ASP A 207 2.51 5.72 -2.45
N ASP A 208 1.44 5.70 -1.66
CA ASP A 208 1.48 5.81 -0.19
C ASP A 208 2.21 4.63 0.45
N LEU A 209 1.83 3.40 0.10
CA LEU A 209 2.54 2.19 0.57
C LEU A 209 4.03 2.26 0.23
N GLY A 210 4.37 2.67 -0.99
CA GLY A 210 5.76 2.84 -1.42
C GLY A 210 6.53 3.86 -0.58
N LEU A 211 5.90 4.97 -0.18
CA LEU A 211 6.52 5.98 0.70
C LEU A 211 6.70 5.45 2.13
N ARG A 212 5.71 4.71 2.67
CA ARG A 212 5.79 4.11 4.01
C ARG A 212 6.84 3.01 4.09
N LEU A 213 6.96 2.15 3.06
CA LEU A 213 8.05 1.18 2.97
C LEU A 213 9.42 1.87 3.00
N ARG A 214 9.58 2.99 2.28
CA ARG A 214 10.82 3.79 2.34
C ARG A 214 11.06 4.40 3.71
N GLY A 215 10.02 4.92 4.36
CA GLY A 215 10.08 5.40 5.75
C GLY A 215 10.58 4.32 6.71
N ALA A 216 10.18 3.07 6.49
CA ALA A 216 10.67 1.90 7.21
C ALA A 216 12.09 1.43 6.78
N GLY A 217 12.75 2.13 5.86
CA GLY A 217 14.10 1.79 5.37
C GLY A 217 14.12 0.76 4.23
N ILE A 218 12.96 0.37 3.69
CA ILE A 218 12.87 -0.59 2.59
C ILE A 218 13.09 0.12 1.25
N ARG A 219 14.00 -0.39 0.45
CA ARG A 219 14.25 0.14 -0.89
C ARG A 219 13.30 -0.45 -1.90
N LEU A 220 12.88 0.36 -2.88
CA LEU A 220 12.05 -0.10 -4.00
C LEU A 220 12.93 -0.23 -5.25
N ALA A 221 13.01 -1.43 -5.82
CA ALA A 221 13.82 -1.70 -7.01
C ALA A 221 13.01 -2.32 -8.13
N SER A 222 13.16 -1.79 -9.34
CA SER A 222 12.52 -2.32 -10.54
C SER A 222 13.05 -3.71 -10.91
N ILE A 223 12.15 -4.60 -11.33
CA ILE A 223 12.45 -5.93 -11.86
C ILE A 223 12.14 -6.03 -13.36
N LEU A 224 11.88 -4.91 -14.00
CA LEU A 224 11.41 -4.81 -15.40
C LEU A 224 12.44 -5.21 -16.46
N ASP A 225 13.68 -5.43 -16.07
CA ASP A 225 14.72 -6.05 -16.89
C ASP A 225 14.61 -7.58 -16.98
N ARG A 226 13.80 -8.17 -16.12
CA ARG A 226 13.66 -9.64 -15.97
C ARG A 226 12.28 -10.13 -16.29
N THR A 227 11.24 -9.47 -15.77
CA THR A 227 9.84 -9.91 -15.93
C THR A 227 8.86 -8.73 -15.83
N CYS A 228 7.69 -8.92 -16.43
CA CYS A 228 6.52 -8.04 -16.32
C CYS A 228 5.27 -8.91 -16.48
N THR A 229 4.08 -8.38 -16.22
CA THR A 229 2.81 -9.04 -16.51
C THR A 229 2.14 -8.41 -17.73
N TYR A 230 1.16 -9.09 -18.31
CA TYR A 230 0.40 -8.64 -19.47
C TYR A 230 -1.02 -8.26 -19.05
N HIS A 231 -1.30 -6.96 -19.05
CA HIS A 231 -2.61 -6.46 -18.67
C HIS A 231 -3.61 -6.67 -19.82
N VAL A 232 -4.63 -7.45 -19.54
CA VAL A 232 -5.75 -7.72 -20.46
C VAL A 232 -6.65 -6.50 -20.50
N TRP A 233 -6.93 -5.99 -21.69
CA TRP A 233 -7.71 -4.78 -21.88
C TRP A 233 -9.12 -4.88 -21.28
N HIS A 234 -9.53 -3.82 -20.63
CA HIS A 234 -10.90 -3.56 -20.19
C HIS A 234 -11.15 -2.04 -20.11
N PRO A 235 -12.40 -1.57 -20.10
CA PRO A 235 -12.71 -0.17 -19.85
C PRO A 235 -12.12 0.30 -18.50
N SER A 236 -11.69 1.55 -18.45
CA SER A 236 -11.18 2.15 -17.21
C SER A 236 -12.25 2.16 -16.12
N ASP A 237 -11.81 2.02 -14.87
CA ASP A 237 -12.70 2.17 -13.71
C ASP A 237 -13.34 3.58 -13.71
N PRO A 238 -14.66 3.70 -13.43
CA PRO A 238 -15.33 5.00 -13.40
C PRO A 238 -14.76 6.00 -12.39
N SER A 239 -14.12 5.52 -11.33
CA SER A 239 -13.45 6.38 -10.33
C SER A 239 -12.05 6.83 -10.76
N ALA A 240 -11.51 6.28 -11.85
CA ALA A 240 -10.22 6.70 -12.40
C ALA A 240 -10.35 8.05 -13.10
N THR A 241 -9.56 9.03 -12.67
CA THR A 241 -9.56 10.38 -13.26
C THR A 241 -8.47 10.51 -14.33
N PRO A 242 -8.73 11.27 -15.42
CA PRO A 242 -7.74 11.49 -16.48
C PRO A 242 -6.46 12.17 -16.00
N ARG A 243 -6.59 13.03 -14.97
CA ARG A 243 -5.46 13.74 -14.37
C ARG A 243 -5.24 13.26 -12.95
N TRP A 244 -4.01 12.92 -12.63
CA TRP A 244 -3.61 12.49 -11.29
C TRP A 244 -4.07 13.45 -10.17
N ARG A 245 -4.05 14.77 -10.44
CA ARG A 245 -4.42 15.79 -9.43
C ARG A 245 -5.90 15.84 -9.10
N ASP A 246 -6.75 15.28 -9.95
CA ASP A 246 -8.21 15.29 -9.77
C ASP A 246 -8.71 14.07 -8.99
N GLY A 247 -7.81 13.15 -8.63
CA GLY A 247 -8.15 11.93 -7.88
C GLY A 247 -8.64 12.24 -6.48
N VAL A 248 -9.70 11.54 -6.04
CA VAL A 248 -10.34 11.72 -4.73
C VAL A 248 -9.37 11.54 -3.55
N ASN A 249 -8.35 10.73 -3.73
CA ASN A 249 -7.35 10.42 -2.70
C ASN A 249 -6.18 11.43 -2.63
N VAL A 250 -6.08 12.34 -3.61
CA VAL A 250 -4.93 13.26 -3.70
C VAL A 250 -4.79 14.16 -2.47
N PRO A 251 -5.85 14.79 -1.93
CA PRO A 251 -5.71 15.61 -0.71
C PRO A 251 -5.12 14.81 0.45
N TYR A 252 -5.63 13.58 0.68
CA TYR A 252 -5.12 12.71 1.72
C TYR A 252 -3.69 12.23 1.44
N PHE A 253 -3.37 11.88 0.20
CA PHE A 253 -2.02 11.50 -0.21
C PHE A 253 -0.99 12.62 0.00
N LEU A 254 -1.37 13.86 -0.30
CA LEU A 254 -0.49 15.04 -0.17
C LEU A 254 -0.40 15.57 1.27
N ARG A 255 -1.10 14.95 2.23
CA ARG A 255 -1.01 15.36 3.63
C ARG A 255 0.43 15.37 4.11
N ARG A 256 0.73 16.30 4.98
CA ARG A 256 2.00 16.31 5.73
C ARG A 256 1.90 15.35 6.92
N GLY A 257 3.03 14.94 7.45
CA GLY A 257 3.04 14.09 8.66
C GLY A 257 2.53 12.66 8.42
N ARG A 258 3.02 11.97 7.38
CA ARG A 258 2.65 10.58 7.10
C ARG A 258 3.32 9.63 8.07
N LEU A 259 2.54 8.82 8.78
CA LEU A 259 3.07 7.76 9.62
C LEU A 259 3.58 6.59 8.75
N THR A 260 4.77 6.10 9.07
CA THR A 260 5.36 4.92 8.43
C THR A 260 4.49 3.68 8.66
N ARG A 261 3.98 3.50 9.88
CA ARG A 261 2.99 2.49 10.22
C ARG A 261 1.61 3.11 10.24
N CYS A 262 0.82 2.92 9.16
CA CYS A 262 -0.49 3.56 9.05
C CYS A 262 -1.45 3.15 10.17
N ARG A 263 -2.41 4.01 10.46
CA ARG A 263 -3.40 3.77 11.53
C ARG A 263 -4.47 2.76 11.13
N ARG A 264 -4.92 2.80 9.87
CA ARG A 264 -5.96 1.91 9.32
C ARG A 264 -5.37 1.03 8.23
N GLY A 265 -4.72 -0.06 8.66
CA GLY A 265 -4.14 -1.06 7.79
C GLY A 265 -4.60 -2.46 8.18
N LEU A 266 -3.69 -3.42 8.18
CA LEU A 266 -3.95 -4.80 8.61
C LEU A 266 -4.58 -4.89 10.00
N LEU A 267 -4.15 -4.01 10.89
CA LEU A 267 -4.72 -3.86 12.23
C LEU A 267 -5.11 -2.38 12.43
N PRO A 268 -6.31 -2.09 12.92
CA PRO A 268 -6.65 -0.73 13.32
C PRO A 268 -5.79 -0.33 14.53
N ARG A 269 -5.28 0.92 14.53
CA ARG A 269 -4.45 1.48 15.60
C ARG A 269 -5.13 2.71 16.17
N GLY A 270 -5.53 2.63 17.42
CA GLY A 270 -6.05 3.75 18.20
C GLY A 270 -4.92 4.64 18.75
N ARG A 271 -5.28 5.67 19.52
CA ARG A 271 -4.31 6.58 20.16
C ARG A 271 -3.33 5.83 21.08
N ASN A 272 -3.75 4.75 21.71
CA ASN A 272 -2.91 3.97 22.62
C ASN A 272 -1.88 3.06 21.91
N ASP A 273 -1.95 2.95 20.59
CA ASP A 273 -1.01 2.19 19.74
C ASP A 273 0.02 3.09 19.05
N ILE A 274 -0.01 4.39 19.32
CA ILE A 274 0.86 5.41 18.73
C ILE A 274 1.90 5.85 19.75
N LEU A 275 3.16 5.97 19.34
CA LEU A 275 4.22 6.52 20.18
C LEU A 275 4.20 8.05 20.09
N TRP A 276 3.74 8.69 21.18
CA TRP A 276 3.57 10.12 21.27
C TRP A 276 4.79 10.82 21.88
N GLY A 277 5.19 11.93 21.30
CA GLY A 277 6.04 12.93 21.90
C GLY A 277 5.17 13.96 22.62
N LEU A 278 5.07 13.87 23.93
CA LEU A 278 4.25 14.78 24.71
C LEU A 278 5.03 16.04 25.13
N PRO A 279 4.36 17.20 25.30
CA PRO A 279 4.98 18.40 25.85
C PRO A 279 5.45 18.15 27.28
N ALA A 280 6.61 18.68 27.61
CA ALA A 280 7.12 18.68 29.00
C ALA A 280 6.40 19.73 29.84
N ASP A 281 6.08 20.86 29.25
CA ASP A 281 5.30 21.94 29.87
C ASP A 281 3.80 21.57 29.89
N ARG A 282 3.24 21.48 31.10
CA ARG A 282 1.83 21.15 31.36
C ARG A 282 1.09 22.29 32.04
N THR A 283 1.57 23.51 31.87
CA THR A 283 1.03 24.68 32.60
C THR A 283 -0.28 25.19 31.97
N THR A 284 -0.58 24.87 30.73
CA THR A 284 -1.83 25.25 30.08
C THR A 284 -2.94 24.20 30.27
N ALA A 285 -4.21 24.65 30.28
CA ALA A 285 -5.35 23.74 30.38
C ALA A 285 -5.32 22.66 29.30
N LEU A 286 -5.03 23.05 28.04
CA LEU A 286 -4.96 22.13 26.90
C LEU A 286 -3.80 21.13 27.04
N SER A 287 -2.65 21.51 27.58
CA SER A 287 -1.54 20.58 27.79
C SER A 287 -1.81 19.57 28.93
N ALA A 288 -2.53 19.98 29.97
CA ALA A 288 -2.97 19.09 31.03
C ALA A 288 -4.04 18.09 30.52
N LEU A 289 -5.00 18.58 29.75
CA LEU A 289 -6.02 17.75 29.12
C LEU A 289 -5.41 16.73 28.15
N LEU A 290 -4.46 17.13 27.30
CA LEU A 290 -3.74 16.24 26.42
C LEU A 290 -3.05 15.11 27.19
N ALA A 291 -2.38 15.42 28.29
CA ALA A 291 -1.72 14.41 29.12
C ALA A 291 -2.71 13.42 29.74
N ALA A 292 -3.89 13.88 30.16
CA ALA A 292 -4.96 13.03 30.67
C ALA A 292 -5.53 12.11 29.56
N CYS A 293 -5.79 12.64 28.37
CA CYS A 293 -6.29 11.86 27.23
C CYS A 293 -5.32 10.79 26.72
N LEU A 294 -4.01 10.95 26.97
CA LEU A 294 -2.94 10.05 26.51
C LEU A 294 -2.23 9.33 27.67
N VAL A 295 -2.87 9.22 28.84
CA VAL A 295 -2.28 8.61 30.05
C VAL A 295 -1.87 7.15 29.80
N ASP A 296 -2.64 6.40 29.03
CA ASP A 296 -2.39 4.99 28.70
C ASP A 296 -1.61 4.81 27.38
N ALA A 297 -1.29 5.89 26.68
CA ALA A 297 -0.56 5.84 25.43
C ALA A 297 0.96 5.79 25.67
N PRO A 298 1.74 5.08 24.83
CA PRO A 298 3.18 5.07 24.95
C PRO A 298 3.76 6.46 24.66
N GLY A 299 4.49 7.01 25.63
CA GLY A 299 5.20 8.29 25.54
C GLY A 299 6.68 8.09 25.16
N ALA A 300 7.18 8.84 24.18
CA ALA A 300 8.60 8.86 23.87
C ALA A 300 9.38 9.76 24.83
N GLU A 301 10.56 9.33 25.24
CA GLU A 301 11.51 10.20 25.95
C GLU A 301 11.95 11.38 25.07
N ILE A 302 12.47 12.46 25.69
CA ILE A 302 12.73 13.73 24.98
C ILE A 302 13.63 13.57 23.75
N ASP A 303 14.64 12.73 23.81
CA ASP A 303 15.60 12.51 22.73
C ASP A 303 15.28 11.33 21.80
N GLN A 304 14.21 10.61 22.09
CA GLN A 304 13.77 9.46 21.26
C GLN A 304 12.93 9.89 20.08
N PRO A 305 13.02 9.15 18.94
CA PRO A 305 12.06 9.29 17.84
C PRO A 305 10.64 8.97 18.31
N CYS A 306 9.66 9.69 17.79
CA CYS A 306 8.24 9.40 18.03
C CYS A 306 7.46 9.38 16.69
N GLU A 307 6.29 8.78 16.72
CA GLU A 307 5.40 8.78 15.56
C GLU A 307 4.71 10.16 15.45
N ILE A 308 4.12 10.64 16.52
CA ILE A 308 3.47 11.96 16.56
C ILE A 308 4.06 12.78 17.70
N ASP A 309 4.61 13.93 17.39
CA ASP A 309 5.13 14.90 18.34
C ASP A 309 4.15 16.05 18.49
N VAL A 310 3.73 16.33 19.73
CA VAL A 310 2.73 17.35 20.02
C VAL A 310 3.38 18.52 20.74
N VAL A 311 3.14 19.72 20.23
CA VAL A 311 3.48 20.99 20.90
C VAL A 311 2.18 21.73 21.18
N VAL A 312 2.02 22.25 22.37
CA VAL A 312 0.87 23.08 22.79
C VAL A 312 1.30 24.54 22.87
N TRP A 313 0.47 25.45 22.33
CA TRP A 313 0.67 26.89 22.43
C TRP A 313 -0.55 27.55 23.11
N PRO A 314 -0.37 28.50 24.06
CA PRO A 314 0.91 29.00 24.55
C PRO A 314 1.69 27.97 25.39
N GLY A 315 2.99 27.90 25.18
CA GLY A 315 3.90 26.98 25.88
C GLY A 315 5.34 27.17 25.44
N LYS A 316 6.28 26.58 26.15
CA LYS A 316 7.73 26.75 25.91
C LYS A 316 8.33 25.65 25.03
N ASP A 317 7.59 24.59 24.77
CA ASP A 317 8.09 23.41 24.03
C ASP A 317 8.40 23.70 22.58
N ARG A 318 9.22 22.85 22.00
CA ARG A 318 9.60 22.86 20.58
C ARG A 318 9.51 21.46 20.01
N PHE A 319 9.15 21.36 18.73
CA PHE A 319 9.11 20.07 18.04
C PHE A 319 10.44 19.34 18.08
N ARG A 320 10.37 18.05 18.38
CA ARG A 320 11.49 17.13 18.30
C ARG A 320 12.07 17.05 16.90
N ARG A 321 13.33 16.66 16.78
CA ARG A 321 13.98 16.53 15.47
C ARG A 321 13.49 15.32 14.70
N ARG A 322 13.14 14.24 15.39
CA ARG A 322 12.78 12.93 14.82
C ARG A 322 11.33 12.57 15.13
N ALA A 323 10.40 13.25 14.49
CA ALA A 323 8.98 12.93 14.51
C ALA A 323 8.49 12.69 13.08
N GLU A 324 7.61 11.70 12.89
CA GLU A 324 6.98 11.41 11.60
C GLU A 324 5.86 12.41 11.30
N CYS A 325 5.11 12.81 12.32
CA CYS A 325 4.08 13.84 12.27
C CYS A 325 4.28 14.85 13.39
N ARG A 326 4.06 16.15 13.12
CA ARG A 326 4.14 17.25 14.09
C ARG A 326 2.79 17.92 14.22
N LEU A 327 2.14 17.72 15.35
CA LEU A 327 0.85 18.34 15.69
C LEU A 327 1.09 19.57 16.55
N LEU A 328 0.64 20.73 16.11
CA LEU A 328 0.57 21.93 16.91
C LEU A 328 -0.86 22.13 17.39
N LEU A 329 -1.07 22.05 18.67
CA LEU A 329 -2.31 22.44 19.34
C LEU A 329 -2.18 23.89 19.80
N VAL A 330 -3.19 24.70 19.50
CA VAL A 330 -3.23 26.11 19.86
C VAL A 330 -4.49 26.35 20.66
N GLU A 331 -4.36 26.92 21.86
CA GLU A 331 -5.52 27.33 22.64
C GLU A 331 -6.34 28.37 21.85
N GLU A 332 -7.66 28.30 21.96
CA GLU A 332 -8.57 29.16 21.25
C GLU A 332 -8.25 30.64 21.54
N GLY A 333 -8.19 31.46 20.50
CA GLY A 333 -7.79 32.86 20.59
C GLY A 333 -6.27 33.14 20.53
N ALA A 334 -5.40 32.16 20.77
CA ALA A 334 -3.94 32.35 20.81
C ALA A 334 -3.22 32.10 19.47
N ARG A 335 -3.95 31.85 18.38
CA ARG A 335 -3.37 31.42 17.09
C ARG A 335 -2.48 32.47 16.44
N GLU A 336 -2.85 33.73 16.53
CA GLU A 336 -2.09 34.84 15.92
C GLU A 336 -0.78 35.11 16.66
N GLU A 337 -0.77 34.86 17.99
CA GLU A 337 0.38 35.05 18.85
C GLU A 337 1.41 33.92 18.72
N CYS A 338 1.02 32.77 18.16
CA CYS A 338 1.92 31.65 17.99
C CYS A 338 3.06 31.97 17.01
N PRO A 339 4.34 31.81 17.39
CA PRO A 339 5.48 32.15 16.56
C PRO A 339 5.46 31.43 15.21
N SER A 340 5.71 32.16 14.12
CA SER A 340 5.75 31.61 12.77
C SER A 340 6.79 30.48 12.63
N THR A 341 7.87 30.50 13.41
CA THR A 341 8.90 29.47 13.45
C THR A 341 8.36 28.12 13.94
N ILE A 342 7.40 28.09 14.87
CA ILE A 342 6.73 26.89 15.36
C ILE A 342 5.69 26.45 14.31
N ARG A 343 4.83 27.37 13.87
CA ARG A 343 3.77 27.06 12.88
C ARG A 343 4.32 26.45 11.59
N ARG A 344 5.44 26.95 11.07
CA ARG A 344 6.07 26.40 9.84
C ARG A 344 6.60 24.99 9.99
N ARG A 345 6.92 24.55 11.20
CA ARG A 345 7.42 23.21 11.50
C ARG A 345 6.30 22.19 11.72
N ALA A 346 5.09 22.65 12.02
CA ALA A 346 3.94 21.80 12.20
C ALA A 346 3.49 21.17 10.87
N ASP A 347 3.08 19.92 10.92
CA ASP A 347 2.45 19.22 9.83
C ASP A 347 0.92 19.41 9.87
N ARG A 348 0.37 19.53 11.08
CA ARG A 348 -1.04 19.85 11.33
C ARG A 348 -1.11 20.90 12.44
N ILE A 349 -2.06 21.84 12.32
CA ILE A 349 -2.32 22.90 13.31
C ILE A 349 -3.83 22.90 13.60
N GLU A 350 -4.17 22.69 14.87
CA GLU A 350 -5.55 22.71 15.32
C GLU A 350 -5.74 23.69 16.48
N SER A 351 -6.87 24.38 16.53
CA SER A 351 -7.24 25.25 17.63
C SER A 351 -8.36 24.61 18.42
N LEU A 352 -8.18 24.52 19.73
CA LEU A 352 -9.12 23.88 20.66
C LEU A 352 -9.27 24.74 21.90
N ALA A 353 -10.45 24.76 22.51
CA ALA A 353 -10.63 25.29 23.85
C ALA A 353 -9.87 24.41 24.88
N GLY A 354 -9.41 25.02 25.96
CA GLY A 354 -8.59 24.31 26.96
C GLY A 354 -9.32 23.17 27.68
N ASP A 355 -10.65 23.14 27.60
CA ASP A 355 -11.56 22.15 28.21
C ASP A 355 -12.31 21.30 27.18
N ASP A 356 -12.04 21.43 25.86
CA ASP A 356 -12.69 20.64 24.81
C ASP A 356 -12.10 19.22 24.73
N GLU A 357 -12.46 18.38 25.69
CA GLU A 357 -12.04 16.97 25.73
C GLU A 357 -12.53 16.18 24.51
N ASN A 358 -13.78 16.37 24.08
CA ASN A 358 -14.36 15.62 22.96
C ASN A 358 -13.69 15.99 21.64
N GLY A 359 -13.44 17.28 21.40
CA GLY A 359 -12.71 17.75 20.22
C GLY A 359 -11.27 17.22 20.20
N LEU A 360 -10.60 17.22 21.34
CA LEU A 360 -9.25 16.68 21.46
C LEU A 360 -9.21 15.17 21.21
N LEU A 361 -10.12 14.40 21.82
CA LEU A 361 -10.21 12.94 21.60
C LEU A 361 -10.47 12.60 20.13
N ALA A 362 -11.42 13.28 19.48
CA ALA A 362 -11.70 13.10 18.05
C ALA A 362 -10.46 13.40 17.20
N LEU A 363 -9.75 14.49 17.47
CA LEU A 363 -8.51 14.84 16.79
C LEU A 363 -7.42 13.78 16.97
N LEU A 364 -7.21 13.28 18.21
CA LEU A 364 -6.20 12.26 18.51
C LEU A 364 -6.49 10.92 17.81
N GLU A 365 -7.73 10.62 17.46
CA GLU A 365 -8.09 9.44 16.67
C GLU A 365 -7.88 9.64 15.15
N GLU A 366 -7.80 10.87 14.68
CA GLU A 366 -7.67 11.18 13.24
C GLU A 366 -6.25 11.52 12.80
N VAL A 367 -5.44 12.10 13.68
CA VAL A 367 -4.11 12.61 13.32
C VAL A 367 -3.15 11.48 12.91
N GLY A 368 -2.40 11.68 11.80
CA GLY A 368 -1.40 10.73 11.29
C GLY A 368 -1.72 10.09 9.93
#